data_0da20b191c9c98c46c6f009b0ab2157d
#
_entry.id   0da20b191c9c98c46c6f009b0ab2157d
#
_cell.length_a   1.000
_cell.length_b   1.000
_cell.length_c   1.000
_cell.angle_alpha   90.00
_cell.angle_beta   90.00
_cell.angle_gamma   90.00
#
_symmetry.space_group_name_H-M   'P 1'
#
loop_
_entity.id
_entity.type
_entity.pdbx_description
1 polymer ?
#
loop_
_entity_poly.entity_id
_entity_poly.type
_entity_poly.pdbx_seq_one_letter_code
_entity_poly.pdbx_strand_id
1 'polypeptide(L)'
;MEEPGLEPIRPLDPAAALRVLQPTQPEAANVLSPTQVRTFLDCSAKWWFRYGLRLPEPKTSSLALGSAVHEAIAENFRQKIETRQDLDLFGITALFRQSWARQRDETDFQPDEDPDQLRLLGEQLVQKYLEEAAPSVDPAGVEFEVAGRIGGVPVRGFVDLMDVHGAIIDVKTASRKPSGISFDHVLQLATYRSLSPHASGEARLDTLVKTKTVQLVQHRCTLTEPDLHAARVLYPLVQEGIRGGLYFPNRRSLLCSRRNCAFWSHCEREFGGQVLS
;
A
#
# COMPACT_ATOMS: atom_id res chain seq x y z
N MET A 1 -19.81 -15.66 52.84
CA MET A 1 -19.65 -15.01 51.54
C MET A 1 -19.10 -16.10 50.63
N GLU A 2 -19.99 -16.70 49.85
CA GLU A 2 -19.58 -17.70 48.84
C GLU A 2 -19.02 -16.95 47.63
N GLU A 3 -17.82 -17.32 47.19
CA GLU A 3 -17.26 -16.82 45.94
C GLU A 3 -18.11 -17.30 44.77
N PRO A 4 -18.44 -16.46 43.77
CA PRO A 4 -19.14 -16.88 42.57
C PRO A 4 -18.25 -17.87 41.83
N GLY A 5 -18.67 -19.14 41.76
CA GLY A 5 -18.01 -20.17 41.00
C GLY A 5 -17.91 -19.79 39.53
N LEU A 6 -16.68 -19.69 39.04
CA LEU A 6 -16.43 -19.59 37.58
C LEU A 6 -16.98 -20.85 36.91
N GLU A 7 -17.97 -20.68 36.06
CA GLU A 7 -18.40 -21.78 35.18
C GLU A 7 -17.21 -22.27 34.36
N PRO A 8 -17.02 -23.58 34.23
CA PRO A 8 -15.95 -24.13 33.42
C PRO A 8 -16.11 -23.69 31.97
N ILE A 9 -15.08 -23.02 31.44
CA ILE A 9 -15.01 -22.61 30.03
C ILE A 9 -15.18 -23.90 29.21
N ARG A 10 -16.30 -24.03 28.48
CA ARG A 10 -16.47 -25.14 27.51
C ARG A 10 -15.36 -25.04 26.48
N PRO A 11 -14.63 -26.15 26.21
CA PRO A 11 -13.66 -26.14 25.12
C PRO A 11 -14.39 -25.78 23.82
N LEU A 12 -13.95 -24.73 23.16
CA LEU A 12 -14.39 -24.40 21.81
C LEU A 12 -14.00 -25.59 20.92
N ASP A 13 -14.98 -26.17 20.23
CA ASP A 13 -14.71 -27.16 19.19
C ASP A 13 -13.86 -26.48 18.08
N PRO A 14 -12.57 -26.86 17.92
CA PRO A 14 -11.71 -26.26 16.90
C PRO A 14 -12.30 -26.40 15.49
N ALA A 15 -13.10 -27.45 15.24
CA ALA A 15 -13.78 -27.66 13.98
C ALA A 15 -14.97 -26.71 13.79
N ALA A 16 -15.64 -26.30 14.87
CA ALA A 16 -16.71 -25.29 14.80
C ALA A 16 -16.15 -23.89 14.55
N ALA A 17 -15.03 -23.52 15.19
CA ALA A 17 -14.32 -22.27 14.93
C ALA A 17 -13.80 -22.18 13.48
N LEU A 18 -13.29 -23.29 12.93
CA LEU A 18 -12.87 -23.38 11.52
C LEU A 18 -14.05 -23.38 10.54
N ARG A 19 -15.24 -23.88 10.91
CA ARG A 19 -16.42 -23.89 10.04
C ARG A 19 -17.02 -22.50 9.81
N VAL A 20 -16.88 -21.59 10.75
CA VAL A 20 -17.34 -20.19 10.61
C VAL A 20 -16.54 -19.44 9.55
N LEU A 21 -15.32 -19.89 9.24
CA LEU A 21 -14.40 -19.26 8.32
C LEU A 21 -14.18 -20.04 7.01
N GLN A 22 -15.07 -20.98 6.65
CA GLN A 22 -15.02 -21.61 5.31
C GLN A 22 -15.73 -20.70 4.28
N PRO A 23 -15.03 -19.74 3.70
CA PRO A 23 -15.58 -18.98 2.59
C PRO A 23 -15.49 -19.83 1.33
N THR A 24 -16.49 -19.73 0.48
CA THR A 24 -16.28 -19.84 -0.96
C THR A 24 -14.98 -19.11 -1.28
N GLN A 25 -14.03 -19.76 -1.95
CA GLN A 25 -12.71 -19.18 -2.24
C GLN A 25 -12.91 -17.76 -2.80
N PRO A 26 -12.39 -16.70 -2.16
CA PRO A 26 -12.66 -15.36 -2.63
C PRO A 26 -12.01 -15.18 -4.00
N GLU A 27 -12.75 -14.64 -4.97
CA GLU A 27 -12.23 -14.33 -6.32
C GLU A 27 -10.93 -13.53 -6.27
N ALA A 28 -10.78 -12.69 -5.24
CA ALA A 28 -9.56 -11.93 -4.96
C ALA A 28 -8.30 -12.79 -4.76
N ALA A 29 -8.45 -14.09 -4.46
CA ALA A 29 -7.33 -15.04 -4.37
C ALA A 29 -6.83 -15.51 -5.75
N ASN A 30 -7.57 -15.27 -6.81
CA ASN A 30 -7.21 -15.75 -8.16
C ASN A 30 -6.08 -14.92 -8.76
N VAL A 31 -6.04 -13.62 -8.49
CA VAL A 31 -4.97 -12.71 -8.92
C VAL A 31 -4.54 -11.88 -7.74
N LEU A 32 -3.28 -12.00 -7.32
CA LEU A 32 -2.73 -11.24 -6.21
C LEU A 32 -2.04 -9.96 -6.70
N SER A 33 -1.94 -8.99 -5.80
CA SER A 33 -1.11 -7.78 -6.00
C SER A 33 -0.10 -7.64 -4.85
N PRO A 34 0.97 -6.85 -5.01
CA PRO A 34 1.90 -6.56 -3.92
C PRO A 34 1.19 -6.05 -2.66
N THR A 35 0.20 -5.17 -2.83
CA THR A 35 -0.60 -4.64 -1.71
C THR A 35 -1.41 -5.73 -1.01
N GLN A 36 -1.99 -6.68 -1.75
CA GLN A 36 -2.72 -7.80 -1.14
C GLN A 36 -1.77 -8.70 -0.33
N VAL A 37 -0.61 -9.05 -0.89
CA VAL A 37 0.40 -9.87 -0.20
C VAL A 37 0.87 -9.17 1.07
N ARG A 38 1.24 -7.90 1.00
CA ARG A 38 1.60 -7.10 2.17
C ARG A 38 0.50 -7.07 3.23
N THR A 39 -0.76 -6.84 2.81
CA THR A 39 -1.90 -6.80 3.74
C THR A 39 -2.09 -8.14 4.44
N PHE A 40 -1.95 -9.25 3.73
CA PHE A 40 -2.07 -10.59 4.31
C PHE A 40 -0.94 -10.88 5.31
N LEU A 41 0.30 -10.55 4.96
CA LEU A 41 1.47 -10.74 5.81
C LEU A 41 1.42 -9.86 7.07
N ASP A 42 0.94 -8.62 6.96
CA ASP A 42 0.76 -7.74 8.12
C ASP A 42 -0.40 -8.21 9.00
N CYS A 43 -1.57 -8.49 8.41
CA CYS A 43 -2.75 -8.97 9.13
C CYS A 43 -3.70 -9.71 8.18
N SER A 44 -3.71 -11.05 8.23
CA SER A 44 -4.55 -11.88 7.35
C SER A 44 -6.06 -11.68 7.61
N ALA A 45 -6.47 -11.34 8.85
CA ALA A 45 -7.84 -10.94 9.15
C ALA A 45 -8.22 -9.63 8.41
N LYS A 46 -7.32 -8.63 8.35
CA LYS A 46 -7.55 -7.41 7.57
C LYS A 46 -7.70 -7.71 6.09
N TRP A 47 -6.87 -8.60 5.54
CA TRP A 47 -7.00 -9.06 4.15
C TRP A 47 -8.38 -9.67 3.91
N TRP A 48 -8.85 -10.53 4.82
CA TRP A 48 -10.14 -11.18 4.74
C TRP A 48 -11.30 -10.18 4.72
N PHE A 49 -11.31 -9.23 5.65
CA PHE A 49 -12.34 -8.19 5.69
C PHE A 49 -12.37 -7.34 4.42
N ARG A 50 -11.20 -6.91 3.93
CA ARG A 50 -11.08 -6.02 2.78
C ARG A 50 -11.36 -6.73 1.45
N TYR A 51 -10.72 -7.85 1.19
CA TYR A 51 -10.73 -8.51 -0.11
C TYR A 51 -11.65 -9.73 -0.16
N GLY A 52 -11.79 -10.47 0.93
CA GLY A 52 -12.65 -11.64 1.05
C GLY A 52 -14.11 -11.22 1.19
N LEU A 53 -14.43 -10.47 2.24
CA LEU A 53 -15.78 -9.99 2.52
C LEU A 53 -16.14 -8.68 1.80
N ARG A 54 -15.15 -7.98 1.24
CA ARG A 54 -15.33 -6.69 0.57
C ARG A 54 -16.06 -5.66 1.44
N LEU A 55 -15.74 -5.65 2.73
CA LEU A 55 -16.32 -4.66 3.63
C LEU A 55 -15.85 -3.26 3.23
N PRO A 56 -16.73 -2.25 3.32
CA PRO A 56 -16.35 -0.89 3.01
C PRO A 56 -15.24 -0.40 3.93
N GLU A 57 -14.23 0.21 3.34
CA GLU A 57 -13.13 0.85 4.06
C GLU A 57 -13.12 2.33 3.71
N PRO A 58 -13.38 3.21 4.70
CA PRO A 58 -13.35 4.64 4.48
C PRO A 58 -11.98 5.09 3.97
N LYS A 59 -11.97 6.01 3.03
CA LYS A 59 -10.76 6.59 2.50
C LYS A 59 -10.17 7.56 3.53
N THR A 60 -8.98 7.29 3.98
CA THR A 60 -8.30 8.17 4.94
C THR A 60 -7.69 9.38 4.25
N SER A 61 -7.53 10.48 4.98
CA SER A 61 -6.85 11.69 4.53
C SER A 61 -5.44 11.43 3.98
N SER A 62 -4.70 10.54 4.64
CA SER A 62 -3.37 10.13 4.18
C SER A 62 -3.38 9.42 2.83
N LEU A 63 -4.37 8.55 2.59
CA LEU A 63 -4.54 7.87 1.31
C LEU A 63 -4.96 8.87 0.22
N ALA A 64 -5.91 9.75 0.52
CA ALA A 64 -6.37 10.78 -0.41
C ALA A 64 -5.23 11.72 -0.84
N LEU A 65 -4.45 12.22 0.15
CA LEU A 65 -3.29 13.07 -0.13
C LEU A 65 -2.23 12.35 -0.96
N GLY A 66 -1.92 11.10 -0.59
CA GLY A 66 -0.98 10.27 -1.35
C GLY A 66 -1.42 10.07 -2.79
N SER A 67 -2.69 9.70 -3.01
CA SER A 67 -3.25 9.51 -4.36
C SER A 67 -3.19 10.80 -5.20
N ALA A 68 -3.53 11.96 -4.62
CA ALA A 68 -3.47 13.23 -5.33
C ALA A 68 -2.03 13.63 -5.72
N VAL A 69 -1.06 13.39 -4.82
CA VAL A 69 0.36 13.63 -5.10
C VAL A 69 0.86 12.71 -6.22
N HIS A 70 0.56 11.41 -6.13
CA HIS A 70 0.94 10.43 -7.16
C HIS A 70 0.39 10.79 -8.54
N GLU A 71 -0.90 11.15 -8.62
CA GLU A 71 -1.54 11.51 -9.88
C GLU A 71 -0.89 12.75 -10.52
N ALA A 72 -0.59 13.80 -9.73
CA ALA A 72 0.07 14.99 -10.25
C ALA A 72 1.50 14.69 -10.75
N ILE A 73 2.25 13.85 -10.04
CA ILE A 73 3.59 13.42 -10.45
C ILE A 73 3.51 12.57 -11.73
N ALA A 74 2.53 11.67 -11.81
CA ALA A 74 2.32 10.85 -12.99
C ALA A 74 2.02 11.69 -14.24
N GLU A 75 1.18 12.71 -14.11
CA GLU A 75 0.86 13.63 -15.23
C GLU A 75 2.09 14.44 -15.66
N ASN A 76 2.94 14.88 -14.72
CA ASN A 76 4.22 15.50 -15.06
C ASN A 76 5.07 14.60 -15.95
N PHE A 77 5.20 13.33 -15.60
CA PHE A 77 6.02 12.41 -16.36
C PHE A 77 5.37 11.96 -17.67
N ARG A 78 4.04 11.87 -17.76
CA ARG A 78 3.35 11.65 -19.04
C ARG A 78 3.66 12.78 -20.02
N GLN A 79 3.54 14.05 -19.57
CA GLN A 79 3.94 15.18 -20.39
C GLN A 79 5.42 15.12 -20.75
N LYS A 80 6.31 14.79 -19.79
CA LYS A 80 7.75 14.73 -20.03
C LYS A 80 8.14 13.67 -21.07
N ILE A 81 7.44 12.54 -21.16
CA ILE A 81 7.62 11.55 -22.24
C ILE A 81 7.39 12.20 -23.61
N GLU A 82 6.36 13.03 -23.73
CA GLU A 82 5.96 13.65 -25.01
C GLU A 82 6.82 14.87 -25.36
N THR A 83 7.06 15.75 -24.36
CA THR A 83 7.66 17.07 -24.58
C THR A 83 9.14 17.15 -24.22
N ARG A 84 9.66 16.16 -23.51
CA ARG A 84 11.01 16.16 -22.91
C ARG A 84 11.21 17.23 -21.83
N GLN A 85 10.14 17.82 -21.33
CA GLN A 85 10.18 18.87 -20.32
C GLN A 85 9.24 18.53 -19.16
N ASP A 86 9.68 18.83 -17.94
CA ASP A 86 8.81 18.81 -16.79
C ASP A 86 7.77 19.93 -16.91
N LEU A 87 6.62 19.76 -16.23
CA LEU A 87 5.66 20.83 -16.00
C LEU A 87 6.33 21.97 -15.24
N ASP A 88 5.82 23.18 -15.40
CA ASP A 88 6.15 24.26 -14.49
C ASP A 88 5.41 24.09 -13.13
N LEU A 89 5.80 24.89 -12.16
CA LEU A 89 5.22 24.84 -10.81
C LEU A 89 3.69 25.10 -10.84
N PHE A 90 3.24 26.00 -11.69
CA PHE A 90 1.81 26.30 -11.82
C PHE A 90 1.04 25.09 -12.35
N GLY A 91 1.57 24.43 -13.38
CA GLY A 91 0.95 23.26 -14.01
C GLY A 91 0.81 22.08 -13.05
N ILE A 92 1.89 21.67 -12.37
CA ILE A 92 1.84 20.53 -11.44
C ILE A 92 0.95 20.82 -10.22
N THR A 93 0.97 22.08 -9.72
CA THR A 93 0.12 22.49 -8.59
C THR A 93 -1.36 22.49 -8.99
N ALA A 94 -1.69 22.93 -10.20
CA ALA A 94 -3.06 22.90 -10.73
C ALA A 94 -3.59 21.46 -10.84
N LEU A 95 -2.78 20.54 -11.36
CA LEU A 95 -3.12 19.11 -11.44
C LEU A 95 -3.32 18.50 -10.04
N PHE A 96 -2.44 18.80 -9.11
CA PHE A 96 -2.59 18.36 -7.73
C PHE A 96 -3.92 18.86 -7.13
N ARG A 97 -4.24 20.15 -7.27
CA ARG A 97 -5.50 20.73 -6.76
C ARG A 97 -6.73 20.06 -7.36
N GLN A 98 -6.70 19.79 -8.65
CA GLN A 98 -7.79 19.09 -9.34
C GLN A 98 -7.97 17.67 -8.78
N SER A 99 -6.88 16.93 -8.63
CA SER A 99 -6.92 15.58 -8.04
C SER A 99 -7.38 15.64 -6.57
N TRP A 100 -6.81 16.56 -5.77
CA TRP A 100 -7.18 16.73 -4.36
C TRP A 100 -8.67 17.01 -4.18
N ALA A 101 -9.26 17.86 -5.00
CA ALA A 101 -10.70 18.18 -4.93
C ALA A 101 -11.54 16.91 -5.08
N ARG A 102 -11.23 16.05 -6.05
CA ARG A 102 -11.92 14.75 -6.23
C ARG A 102 -11.72 13.81 -5.04
N GLN A 103 -10.46 13.70 -4.56
CA GLN A 103 -10.11 12.82 -3.46
C GLN A 103 -10.77 13.24 -2.15
N ARG A 104 -10.82 14.56 -1.89
CA ARG A 104 -11.39 15.14 -0.66
C ARG A 104 -12.86 14.78 -0.47
N ASP A 105 -13.65 14.82 -1.53
CA ASP A 105 -15.09 14.58 -1.47
C ASP A 105 -15.44 13.13 -1.08
N GLU A 106 -14.49 12.19 -1.25
CA GLU A 106 -14.63 10.78 -0.89
C GLU A 106 -13.91 10.44 0.43
N THR A 107 -13.34 11.41 1.12
CA THR A 107 -12.47 11.20 2.28
C THR A 107 -13.21 11.38 3.59
N ASP A 108 -13.03 10.42 4.49
CA ASP A 108 -13.47 10.51 5.88
C ASP A 108 -12.35 11.15 6.72
N PHE A 109 -12.48 12.46 6.98
CA PHE A 109 -11.51 13.21 7.76
C PHE A 109 -11.73 13.01 9.25
N GLN A 110 -10.64 12.82 9.99
CA GLN A 110 -10.71 12.81 11.45
C GLN A 110 -11.02 14.23 11.96
N PRO A 111 -11.64 14.38 13.15
CA PRO A 111 -12.01 15.69 13.70
C PRO A 111 -10.85 16.67 13.90
N ASP A 112 -9.63 16.16 14.01
CA ASP A 112 -8.38 16.93 14.18
C ASP A 112 -7.66 17.22 12.85
N GLU A 113 -8.22 16.83 11.71
CA GLU A 113 -7.64 17.03 10.38
C GLU A 113 -8.29 18.23 9.67
N ASP A 114 -7.46 19.08 9.09
CA ASP A 114 -7.87 20.24 8.28
C ASP A 114 -7.58 19.98 6.79
N PRO A 115 -8.62 19.80 5.95
CA PRO A 115 -8.44 19.55 4.52
C PRO A 115 -7.70 20.65 3.77
N ASP A 116 -7.79 21.92 4.20
CA ASP A 116 -7.09 23.02 3.55
C ASP A 116 -5.60 23.02 3.91
N GLN A 117 -5.24 22.68 5.15
CA GLN A 117 -3.83 22.49 5.50
C GLN A 117 -3.23 21.28 4.78
N LEU A 118 -3.99 20.19 4.62
CA LEU A 118 -3.55 19.03 3.85
C LEU A 118 -3.36 19.36 2.36
N ARG A 119 -4.21 20.20 1.79
CA ARG A 119 -4.04 20.73 0.42
C ARG A 119 -2.74 21.51 0.29
N LEU A 120 -2.49 22.47 1.18
CA LEU A 120 -1.24 23.26 1.17
C LEU A 120 0.00 22.36 1.32
N LEU A 121 -0.07 21.35 2.20
CA LEU A 121 0.99 20.37 2.34
C LEU A 121 1.22 19.58 1.05
N GLY A 122 0.16 19.15 0.38
CA GLY A 122 0.26 18.45 -0.90
C GLY A 122 0.90 19.28 -2.00
N GLU A 123 0.57 20.58 -2.09
CA GLU A 123 1.22 21.52 -3.02
C GLU A 123 2.74 21.59 -2.77
N GLN A 124 3.15 21.64 -1.50
CA GLN A 124 4.58 21.63 -1.14
C GLN A 124 5.26 20.30 -1.50
N LEU A 125 4.55 19.17 -1.36
CA LEU A 125 5.10 17.86 -1.71
C LEU A 125 5.34 17.73 -3.21
N VAL A 126 4.37 18.12 -4.05
CA VAL A 126 4.55 18.05 -5.51
C VAL A 126 5.59 19.06 -6.02
N GLN A 127 5.65 20.26 -5.43
CA GLN A 127 6.71 21.21 -5.70
C GLN A 127 8.09 20.63 -5.38
N LYS A 128 8.25 20.06 -4.17
CA LYS A 128 9.52 19.43 -3.74
C LYS A 128 9.95 18.33 -4.70
N TYR A 129 9.02 17.50 -5.16
CA TYR A 129 9.31 16.43 -6.10
C TYR A 129 9.72 16.98 -7.47
N LEU A 130 9.01 18.01 -7.96
CA LEU A 130 9.31 18.67 -9.22
C LEU A 130 10.72 19.27 -9.23
N GLU A 131 11.11 19.91 -8.13
CA GLU A 131 12.41 20.60 -8.02
C GLU A 131 13.60 19.63 -7.82
N GLU A 132 13.42 18.58 -7.03
CA GLU A 132 14.53 17.75 -6.56
C GLU A 132 14.63 16.35 -7.20
N ALA A 133 13.52 15.79 -7.67
CA ALA A 133 13.51 14.43 -8.25
C ALA A 133 13.28 14.44 -9.77
N ALA A 134 12.25 15.14 -10.22
CA ALA A 134 11.79 15.07 -11.60
C ALA A 134 12.87 15.41 -12.64
N PRO A 135 13.75 16.43 -12.46
CA PRO A 135 14.77 16.75 -13.44
C PRO A 135 15.76 15.63 -13.74
N SER A 136 15.97 14.73 -12.76
CA SER A 136 16.93 13.61 -12.85
C SER A 136 16.36 12.37 -13.49
N VAL A 137 15.07 12.36 -13.89
CA VAL A 137 14.38 11.19 -14.43
C VAL A 137 14.08 11.43 -15.90
N ASP A 138 14.53 10.50 -16.75
CA ASP A 138 14.08 10.38 -18.16
C ASP A 138 13.08 9.22 -18.22
N PRO A 139 11.75 9.50 -18.24
CA PRO A 139 10.72 8.48 -18.08
C PRO A 139 10.51 7.68 -19.37
N ALA A 140 10.40 6.34 -19.22
CA ALA A 140 10.00 5.43 -20.29
C ALA A 140 8.58 4.88 -20.10
N GLY A 141 8.10 4.79 -18.86
CA GLY A 141 6.75 4.32 -18.55
C GLY A 141 6.24 4.94 -17.25
N VAL A 142 4.93 5.26 -17.22
CA VAL A 142 4.26 5.92 -16.08
C VAL A 142 2.94 5.22 -15.81
N GLU A 143 2.69 4.83 -14.54
CA GLU A 143 1.45 4.18 -14.09
C GLU A 143 1.01 3.04 -15.03
N PHE A 144 1.94 2.16 -15.38
CA PHE A 144 1.66 1.08 -16.31
C PHE A 144 1.46 -0.26 -15.60
N GLU A 145 0.54 -1.04 -16.15
CA GLU A 145 0.23 -2.36 -15.61
C GLU A 145 1.34 -3.37 -15.95
N VAL A 146 1.71 -4.18 -14.95
CA VAL A 146 2.52 -5.38 -15.11
C VAL A 146 1.71 -6.58 -14.62
N ALA A 147 1.68 -7.66 -15.42
CA ALA A 147 0.95 -8.87 -15.09
C ALA A 147 1.71 -10.11 -15.53
N GLY A 148 1.56 -11.20 -14.79
CA GLY A 148 2.22 -12.47 -15.10
C GLY A 148 2.04 -13.49 -13.98
N ARG A 149 3.05 -14.36 -13.80
CA ARG A 149 3.05 -15.36 -12.73
C ARG A 149 4.31 -15.27 -11.89
N ILE A 150 4.14 -15.34 -10.57
CA ILE A 150 5.24 -15.42 -9.59
C ILE A 150 5.01 -16.68 -8.75
N GLY A 151 5.96 -17.61 -8.78
CA GLY A 151 5.79 -18.91 -8.12
C GLY A 151 4.54 -19.68 -8.57
N GLY A 152 4.10 -19.51 -9.82
CA GLY A 152 2.88 -20.12 -10.35
C GLY A 152 1.59 -19.34 -10.08
N VAL A 153 1.62 -18.34 -9.20
CA VAL A 153 0.46 -17.49 -8.84
C VAL A 153 0.27 -16.38 -9.86
N PRO A 154 -0.95 -16.15 -10.39
CA PRO A 154 -1.24 -14.97 -11.18
C PRO A 154 -1.09 -13.70 -10.34
N VAL A 155 -0.32 -12.75 -10.83
CA VAL A 155 -0.02 -11.49 -10.14
C VAL A 155 -0.20 -10.32 -11.11
N ARG A 156 -0.74 -9.22 -10.56
CA ARG A 156 -0.90 -7.95 -11.26
C ARG A 156 -0.49 -6.80 -10.36
N GLY A 157 0.14 -5.79 -10.95
CA GLY A 157 0.50 -4.57 -10.25
C GLY A 157 0.62 -3.40 -11.20
N PHE A 158 0.82 -2.23 -10.65
CA PHE A 158 1.05 -0.99 -11.39
C PHE A 158 2.38 -0.40 -10.94
N VAL A 159 3.23 -0.12 -11.90
CA VAL A 159 4.53 0.51 -11.67
C VAL A 159 4.33 2.02 -11.78
N ASP A 160 4.67 2.76 -10.73
CA ASP A 160 4.50 4.23 -10.71
C ASP A 160 5.30 4.85 -11.86
N LEU A 161 6.59 4.45 -11.98
CA LEU A 161 7.51 5.03 -12.96
C LEU A 161 8.64 4.05 -13.30
N MET A 162 9.03 4.01 -14.58
CA MET A 162 10.23 3.36 -15.06
C MET A 162 11.00 4.34 -15.96
N ASP A 163 12.30 4.45 -15.74
CA ASP A 163 13.15 5.28 -16.58
C ASP A 163 13.63 4.56 -17.85
N VAL A 164 14.29 5.30 -18.76
CA VAL A 164 14.81 4.75 -20.03
C VAL A 164 15.91 3.70 -19.84
N HIS A 165 16.48 3.58 -18.64
CA HIS A 165 17.49 2.57 -18.28
C HIS A 165 16.85 1.33 -17.62
N GLY A 166 15.52 1.31 -17.51
CA GLY A 166 14.77 0.23 -16.89
C GLY A 166 14.78 0.24 -15.37
N ALA A 167 15.23 1.31 -14.72
CA ALA A 167 15.13 1.44 -13.27
C ALA A 167 13.69 1.72 -12.84
N ILE A 168 13.21 0.94 -11.88
CA ILE A 168 11.87 1.11 -11.31
C ILE A 168 11.94 2.18 -10.22
N ILE A 169 11.05 3.17 -10.28
CA ILE A 169 10.94 4.24 -9.30
C ILE A 169 9.54 4.18 -8.70
N ASP A 170 9.48 3.99 -7.38
CA ASP A 170 8.25 3.95 -6.62
C ASP A 170 8.17 5.20 -5.73
N VAL A 171 7.06 5.93 -5.81
CA VAL A 171 6.87 7.17 -5.07
C VAL A 171 6.00 6.89 -3.84
N LYS A 172 6.36 7.43 -2.71
CA LYS A 172 5.59 7.28 -1.46
C LYS A 172 5.47 8.59 -0.71
N THR A 173 4.38 8.76 0.01
CA THR A 173 4.24 9.79 1.03
C THR A 173 4.32 9.17 2.42
N ALA A 174 5.05 9.79 3.34
CA ALA A 174 5.22 9.27 4.70
C ALA A 174 5.18 10.38 5.75
N SER A 175 4.70 10.07 6.95
CA SER A 175 4.71 11.02 8.08
C SER A 175 6.06 11.04 8.81
N ARG A 176 6.92 10.04 8.59
CA ARG A 176 8.24 9.92 9.22
C ARG A 176 9.30 9.63 8.16
N LYS A 177 10.48 10.19 8.35
CA LYS A 177 11.62 9.92 7.49
C LYS A 177 12.00 8.44 7.58
N PRO A 178 12.02 7.71 6.46
CA PRO A 178 12.47 6.32 6.46
C PRO A 178 13.99 6.25 6.66
N SER A 179 14.45 5.23 7.37
CA SER A 179 15.88 4.94 7.55
C SER A 179 16.48 4.10 6.42
N GLY A 180 15.65 3.57 5.55
CA GLY A 180 16.00 2.71 4.42
C GLY A 180 14.76 2.17 3.73
N ILE A 181 14.95 1.24 2.78
CA ILE A 181 13.86 0.55 2.10
C ILE A 181 13.41 -0.62 2.98
N SER A 182 12.13 -0.64 3.36
CA SER A 182 11.58 -1.75 4.13
C SER A 182 11.43 -3.01 3.27
N PHE A 183 11.34 -4.18 3.91
CA PHE A 183 11.08 -5.44 3.25
C PHE A 183 9.84 -5.39 2.34
N ASP A 184 8.77 -4.76 2.79
CA ASP A 184 7.53 -4.61 2.00
C ASP A 184 7.75 -3.87 0.68
N HIS A 185 8.57 -2.81 0.71
CA HIS A 185 8.90 -2.06 -0.51
C HIS A 185 9.85 -2.87 -1.41
N VAL A 186 10.84 -3.57 -0.83
CA VAL A 186 11.70 -4.48 -1.61
C VAL A 186 10.87 -5.56 -2.28
N LEU A 187 9.93 -6.17 -1.57
CA LEU A 187 9.02 -7.19 -2.12
C LEU A 187 8.16 -6.63 -3.26
N GLN A 188 7.64 -5.41 -3.12
CA GLN A 188 6.88 -4.73 -4.18
C GLN A 188 7.75 -4.49 -5.42
N LEU A 189 8.93 -3.93 -5.25
CA LEU A 189 9.88 -3.66 -6.34
C LEU A 189 10.36 -4.95 -7.02
N ALA A 190 10.67 -5.99 -6.24
CA ALA A 190 11.04 -7.32 -6.76
C ALA A 190 9.90 -7.97 -7.54
N THR A 191 8.65 -7.76 -7.11
CA THR A 191 7.46 -8.18 -7.87
C THR A 191 7.40 -7.50 -9.23
N TYR A 192 7.55 -6.19 -9.27
CA TYR A 192 7.53 -5.42 -10.51
C TYR A 192 8.68 -5.82 -11.44
N ARG A 193 9.88 -5.99 -10.89
CA ARG A 193 11.05 -6.49 -11.65
C ARG A 193 10.80 -7.86 -12.25
N SER A 194 10.15 -8.76 -11.50
CA SER A 194 9.85 -10.12 -11.98
C SER A 194 8.81 -10.15 -13.09
N LEU A 195 7.93 -9.15 -13.15
CA LEU A 195 6.83 -9.07 -14.11
C LEU A 195 7.16 -8.17 -15.32
N SER A 196 8.19 -7.33 -15.23
CA SER A 196 8.59 -6.43 -16.31
C SER A 196 9.88 -6.92 -16.98
N PRO A 197 9.84 -7.38 -18.24
CA PRO A 197 11.03 -7.83 -18.95
C PRO A 197 12.02 -6.69 -19.25
N HIS A 198 11.57 -5.45 -19.20
CA HIS A 198 12.38 -4.26 -19.47
C HIS A 198 13.05 -3.66 -18.23
N ALA A 199 12.70 -4.16 -17.04
CA ALA A 199 13.31 -3.67 -15.80
C ALA A 199 14.75 -4.17 -15.63
N SER A 200 15.68 -3.25 -15.35
CA SER A 200 17.12 -3.54 -15.25
C SER A 200 17.52 -4.30 -13.97
N GLY A 201 16.75 -4.14 -12.91
CA GLY A 201 17.12 -4.58 -11.57
C GLY A 201 17.45 -3.42 -10.65
N GLU A 202 17.80 -2.27 -11.18
CA GLU A 202 17.93 -1.05 -10.37
C GLU A 202 16.56 -0.54 -9.96
N ALA A 203 16.45 -0.10 -8.72
CA ALA A 203 15.22 0.43 -8.17
C ALA A 203 15.48 1.63 -7.25
N ARG A 204 14.50 2.53 -7.18
CA ARG A 204 14.54 3.71 -6.33
C ARG A 204 13.19 3.90 -5.63
N LEU A 205 13.26 4.15 -4.34
CA LEU A 205 12.11 4.56 -3.53
C LEU A 205 12.24 6.07 -3.25
N ASP A 206 11.34 6.86 -3.79
CA ASP A 206 11.24 8.29 -3.56
C ASP A 206 10.19 8.54 -2.49
N THR A 207 10.60 8.96 -1.30
CA THR A 207 9.69 9.20 -0.18
C THR A 207 9.56 10.70 0.09
N LEU A 208 8.36 11.22 -0.12
CA LEU A 208 7.98 12.58 0.25
C LEU A 208 7.52 12.58 1.71
N VAL A 209 8.29 13.22 2.58
CA VAL A 209 8.06 13.21 4.03
C VAL A 209 7.25 14.41 4.45
N LYS A 210 6.08 14.16 5.05
CA LYS A 210 5.08 15.13 5.51
C LYS A 210 5.45 15.72 6.88
N THR A 211 6.60 16.39 6.97
CA THR A 211 7.04 17.10 8.17
C THR A 211 6.77 18.61 8.03
N LYS A 212 6.93 19.37 9.10
CA LYS A 212 6.76 20.85 9.09
C LYS A 212 7.48 21.51 7.90
N THR A 213 8.67 21.03 7.57
CA THR A 213 9.36 21.30 6.31
C THR A 213 9.38 20.01 5.52
N VAL A 214 8.72 19.99 4.35
CA VAL A 214 8.67 18.79 3.51
C VAL A 214 10.07 18.40 3.04
N GLN A 215 10.32 17.07 2.98
CA GLN A 215 11.60 16.54 2.56
C GLN A 215 11.38 15.48 1.49
N LEU A 216 12.29 15.40 0.54
CA LEU A 216 12.43 14.25 -0.33
C LEU A 216 13.56 13.36 0.19
N VAL A 217 13.28 12.07 0.35
CA VAL A 217 14.28 11.07 0.74
C VAL A 217 14.30 10.01 -0.34
N GLN A 218 15.45 9.82 -0.98
CA GLN A 218 15.63 8.86 -2.05
C GLN A 218 16.52 7.72 -1.58
N HIS A 219 16.01 6.50 -1.69
CA HIS A 219 16.78 5.29 -1.44
C HIS A 219 16.90 4.49 -2.74
N ARG A 220 18.12 4.18 -3.13
CA ARG A 220 18.42 3.32 -4.29
C ARG A 220 18.78 1.93 -3.81
N CYS A 221 18.42 0.92 -4.58
CA CYS A 221 18.85 -0.45 -4.37
C CYS A 221 18.95 -1.19 -5.70
N THR A 222 19.81 -2.21 -5.72
CA THR A 222 19.84 -3.20 -6.78
C THR A 222 19.08 -4.43 -6.27
N LEU A 223 18.02 -4.82 -6.98
CA LEU A 223 17.23 -6.00 -6.65
C LEU A 223 18.02 -7.26 -7.00
N THR A 224 18.34 -8.04 -5.99
CA THR A 224 19.16 -9.23 -6.07
C THR A 224 18.33 -10.51 -6.29
N GLU A 225 18.99 -11.62 -6.66
CA GLU A 225 18.29 -12.91 -6.77
C GLU A 225 17.61 -13.36 -5.47
N PRO A 226 18.17 -13.18 -4.26
CA PRO A 226 17.44 -13.38 -3.01
C PRO A 226 16.13 -12.60 -2.90
N ASP A 227 16.08 -11.34 -3.36
CA ASP A 227 14.85 -10.53 -3.31
C ASP A 227 13.78 -11.09 -4.25
N LEU A 228 14.17 -11.48 -5.46
CA LEU A 228 13.28 -12.13 -6.42
C LEU A 228 12.82 -13.51 -5.93
N HIS A 229 13.71 -14.25 -5.27
CA HIS A 229 13.37 -15.54 -4.66
C HIS A 229 12.35 -15.38 -3.54
N ALA A 230 12.49 -14.36 -2.69
CA ALA A 230 11.51 -14.07 -1.64
C ALA A 230 10.09 -13.87 -2.22
N ALA A 231 9.95 -13.14 -3.32
CA ALA A 231 8.67 -13.01 -4.01
C ALA A 231 8.16 -14.37 -4.51
N ARG A 232 9.00 -15.17 -5.18
CA ARG A 232 8.62 -16.51 -5.69
C ARG A 232 8.15 -17.47 -4.60
N VAL A 233 8.63 -17.32 -3.38
CA VAL A 233 8.23 -18.13 -2.22
C VAL A 233 6.97 -17.58 -1.56
N LEU A 234 6.90 -16.27 -1.35
CA LEU A 234 5.81 -15.66 -0.56
C LEU A 234 4.47 -15.66 -1.29
N TYR A 235 4.44 -15.41 -2.60
CA TYR A 235 3.17 -15.39 -3.34
C TYR A 235 2.40 -16.71 -3.25
N PRO A 236 3.00 -17.89 -3.50
CA PRO A 236 2.32 -19.16 -3.32
C PRO A 236 1.87 -19.40 -1.87
N LEU A 237 2.72 -19.12 -0.87
CA LEU A 237 2.37 -19.31 0.53
C LEU A 237 1.17 -18.44 0.96
N VAL A 238 1.15 -17.17 0.52
CA VAL A 238 0.01 -16.28 0.77
C VAL A 238 -1.25 -16.80 0.07
N GLN A 239 -1.15 -17.23 -1.19
CA GLN A 239 -2.31 -17.79 -1.91
C GLN A 239 -2.85 -19.05 -1.23
N GLU A 240 -1.98 -19.94 -0.78
CA GLU A 240 -2.37 -21.14 -0.02
C GLU A 240 -3.02 -20.77 1.32
N GLY A 241 -2.43 -19.81 2.05
CA GLY A 241 -3.03 -19.30 3.29
C GLY A 241 -4.43 -18.72 3.08
N ILE A 242 -4.63 -17.95 2.00
CA ILE A 242 -5.94 -17.42 1.63
C ILE A 242 -6.92 -18.54 1.28
N ARG A 243 -6.52 -19.49 0.44
CA ARG A 243 -7.37 -20.63 0.03
C ARG A 243 -7.70 -21.55 1.19
N GLY A 244 -6.77 -21.71 2.13
CA GLY A 244 -6.95 -22.49 3.35
C GLY A 244 -7.73 -21.76 4.45
N GLY A 245 -8.15 -20.52 4.25
CA GLY A 245 -8.91 -19.75 5.24
C GLY A 245 -8.08 -19.35 6.47
N LEU A 246 -6.75 -19.18 6.33
CA LEU A 246 -5.85 -18.81 7.43
C LEU A 246 -5.97 -17.30 7.72
N TYR A 247 -7.07 -16.93 8.39
CA TYR A 247 -7.32 -15.55 8.77
C TYR A 247 -7.24 -15.38 10.28
N PHE A 248 -6.30 -14.57 10.72
CA PHE A 248 -6.14 -14.23 12.14
C PHE A 248 -5.67 -12.79 12.31
N PRO A 249 -6.05 -12.12 13.41
CA PRO A 249 -5.65 -10.74 13.66
C PRO A 249 -4.21 -10.67 14.16
N ASN A 250 -3.43 -9.77 13.58
CA ASN A 250 -2.11 -9.42 14.12
C ASN A 250 -2.25 -8.24 15.07
N ARG A 251 -2.50 -8.53 16.36
CA ARG A 251 -2.62 -7.51 17.42
C ARG A 251 -1.30 -6.80 17.74
N ARG A 252 -0.19 -7.27 17.19
CA ARG A 252 1.14 -6.67 17.36
C ARG A 252 1.50 -5.67 16.25
N SER A 253 0.72 -5.62 15.18
CA SER A 253 0.91 -4.62 14.12
C SER A 253 0.70 -3.21 14.68
N LEU A 254 1.56 -2.28 14.30
CA LEU A 254 1.42 -0.86 14.62
C LEU A 254 0.15 -0.24 14.03
N LEU A 255 -0.44 -0.87 13.02
CA LEU A 255 -1.70 -0.47 12.41
C LEU A 255 -2.92 -1.07 13.12
N CYS A 256 -2.73 -1.96 14.11
CA CYS A 256 -3.82 -2.56 14.87
C CYS A 256 -4.29 -1.61 15.99
N SER A 257 -5.03 -0.58 15.60
CA SER A 257 -5.68 0.36 16.52
C SER A 257 -7.04 0.78 15.96
N ARG A 258 -7.92 1.29 16.80
CA ARG A 258 -9.23 1.80 16.37
C ARG A 258 -9.11 2.98 15.41
N ARG A 259 -8.04 3.78 15.57
CA ARG A 259 -7.74 4.92 14.68
C ARG A 259 -7.26 4.47 13.29
N ASN A 260 -6.49 3.38 13.20
CA ASN A 260 -5.79 3.00 11.96
C ASN A 260 -6.46 1.84 11.20
N CYS A 261 -7.32 1.05 11.86
CA CYS A 261 -7.95 -0.11 11.26
C CYS A 261 -9.47 0.07 11.14
N ALA A 262 -9.97 0.29 9.95
CA ALA A 262 -11.40 0.42 9.69
C ALA A 262 -12.22 -0.80 10.12
N PHE A 263 -11.59 -1.97 10.23
CA PHE A 263 -12.25 -3.24 10.55
C PHE A 263 -12.16 -3.63 12.03
N TRP A 264 -11.73 -2.73 12.91
CA TRP A 264 -11.50 -3.04 14.32
C TRP A 264 -12.73 -3.65 15.01
N SER A 265 -13.93 -3.11 14.76
CA SER A 265 -15.16 -3.59 15.35
C SER A 265 -15.59 -4.98 14.85
N HIS A 266 -15.37 -5.25 13.55
CA HIS A 266 -15.55 -6.58 12.97
C HIS A 266 -14.57 -7.59 13.56
N CYS A 267 -13.31 -7.15 13.71
CA CYS A 267 -12.25 -7.97 14.27
C CYS A 267 -12.50 -8.37 15.73
N GLU A 268 -13.02 -7.45 16.56
CA GLU A 268 -13.40 -7.76 17.95
C GLU A 268 -14.56 -8.75 18.02
N ARG A 269 -15.55 -8.63 17.14
CA ARG A 269 -16.70 -9.57 17.10
C ARG A 269 -16.30 -10.98 16.64
N GLU A 270 -15.47 -11.08 15.60
CA GLU A 270 -15.10 -12.35 15.00
C GLU A 270 -14.03 -13.11 15.79
N PHE A 271 -13.05 -12.40 16.31
CA PHE A 271 -11.86 -13.00 16.92
C PHE A 271 -11.75 -12.76 18.43
N GLY A 272 -12.66 -12.00 19.01
CA GLY A 272 -12.59 -11.60 20.43
C GLY A 272 -11.43 -10.65 20.74
N GLY A 273 -11.25 -10.36 22.02
CA GLY A 273 -10.24 -9.42 22.51
C GLY A 273 -10.58 -7.96 22.18
N GLN A 274 -9.73 -7.03 22.65
CA GLN A 274 -9.88 -5.59 22.42
C GLN A 274 -8.81 -5.07 21.46
N VAL A 275 -9.19 -4.18 20.57
CA VAL A 275 -8.27 -3.39 19.74
C VAL A 275 -7.96 -2.09 20.49
N LEU A 276 -6.68 -1.75 20.61
CA LEU A 276 -6.24 -0.55 21.29
C LEU A 276 -6.83 0.71 20.64
N SER A 277 -7.11 1.73 21.47
CA SER A 277 -7.59 3.03 21.02
C SER A 277 -6.53 3.81 20.26
#